data_f80c5d75b354e387df0b101d81754383
#
_entry.id   f80c5d75b354e387df0b101d81754383
#
_cell.length_a   1.000
_cell.length_b   1.000
_cell.length_c   1.000
_cell.angle_alpha   90.00
_cell.angle_beta   90.00
_cell.angle_gamma   90.00
#
_symmetry.space_group_name_H-M   'P 1'
#
loop_
_entity.id
_entity.type
_entity.pdbx_description
1 polymer ?
#
loop_
_entity_poly.entity_id
_entity_poly.type
_entity_poly.pdbx_seq_one_letter_code
_entity_poly.pdbx_strand_id
1 'polypeptide(L)'
;MQYFIDTANLESIKKISDIFPIAGVTTNPTIIAKEKRDFKDIINDIFDIIGRDKIVHAQAVGSTAEIMIKEVKLLHDTFGENFYTKIPVTPEGIKAIKNLAKDGYKITATGILSPQQIIMAAEAGAEYMAPYINRSDNIGENGIEIVKDAYKILEMAKKTDEEKLARYKRIFEPKILGASFKNVRQVHEAILA
;
A
#
# COMPACT_ATOMS: atom_id res chain seq x y z
N MET A 1 -8.29 6.84 10.98
CA MET A 1 -8.69 5.97 9.85
C MET A 1 -8.57 6.75 8.57
N GLN A 2 -8.14 6.11 7.46
CA GLN A 2 -7.99 6.76 6.15
C GLN A 2 -8.77 5.94 5.11
N TYR A 3 -9.40 6.63 4.15
CA TYR A 3 -10.11 5.99 3.04
C TYR A 3 -9.40 6.30 1.73
N PHE A 4 -9.21 5.27 0.91
CA PHE A 4 -8.62 5.36 -0.42
C PHE A 4 -9.60 4.85 -1.47
N ILE A 5 -9.62 5.48 -2.65
CA ILE A 5 -10.39 5.00 -3.80
C ILE A 5 -9.51 4.03 -4.59
N ASP A 6 -9.97 2.79 -4.82
CA ASP A 6 -9.20 1.77 -5.57
C ASP A 6 -9.66 1.72 -7.04
N THR A 7 -9.26 2.71 -7.83
CA THR A 7 -9.57 2.82 -9.27
C THR A 7 -8.62 3.79 -9.97
N ALA A 8 -8.53 3.73 -11.30
CA ALA A 8 -7.89 4.74 -12.15
C ALA A 8 -8.91 5.47 -13.06
N ASN A 9 -10.20 5.17 -12.90
CA ASN A 9 -11.26 5.85 -13.66
C ASN A 9 -11.47 7.27 -13.12
N LEU A 10 -11.09 8.27 -13.93
CA LEU A 10 -11.04 9.68 -13.51
C LEU A 10 -12.42 10.26 -13.16
N GLU A 11 -13.48 9.85 -13.86
CA GLU A 11 -14.84 10.31 -13.55
C GLU A 11 -15.30 9.81 -12.19
N SER A 12 -15.02 8.54 -11.87
CA SER A 12 -15.31 7.94 -10.57
C SER A 12 -14.53 8.62 -9.45
N ILE A 13 -13.22 8.88 -9.67
CA ILE A 13 -12.37 9.58 -8.71
C ILE A 13 -12.94 10.96 -8.43
N LYS A 14 -13.22 11.76 -9.48
CA LYS A 14 -13.77 13.10 -9.34
C LYS A 14 -15.08 13.11 -8.56
N LYS A 15 -16.02 12.23 -8.91
CA LYS A 15 -17.32 12.11 -8.24
C LYS A 15 -17.18 11.74 -6.77
N ILE A 16 -16.30 10.78 -6.44
CA ILE A 16 -16.16 10.30 -5.07
C ILE A 16 -15.37 11.30 -4.21
N SER A 17 -14.33 11.92 -4.75
CA SER A 17 -13.54 12.92 -4.03
C SER A 17 -14.31 14.20 -3.73
N ASP A 18 -15.31 14.55 -4.54
CA ASP A 18 -16.22 15.67 -4.28
C ASP A 18 -17.16 15.41 -3.08
N ILE A 19 -17.52 14.14 -2.86
CA ILE A 19 -18.49 13.74 -1.82
C ILE A 19 -17.82 13.33 -0.51
N PHE A 20 -16.68 12.63 -0.58
CA PHE A 20 -16.07 11.98 0.57
C PHE A 20 -14.66 12.51 0.89
N PRO A 21 -14.30 12.63 2.18
CA PRO A 21 -12.95 13.01 2.61
C PRO A 21 -11.96 11.85 2.39
N ILE A 22 -11.41 11.74 1.19
CA ILE A 22 -10.44 10.70 0.85
C ILE A 22 -9.02 11.09 1.27
N ALA A 23 -8.20 10.10 1.63
CA ALA A 23 -6.77 10.25 1.85
C ALA A 23 -5.96 10.13 0.55
N GLY A 24 -6.53 9.49 -0.47
CA GLY A 24 -5.87 9.31 -1.74
C GLY A 24 -6.51 8.24 -2.63
N VAL A 25 -5.73 7.80 -3.61
CA VAL A 25 -6.13 6.80 -4.60
C VAL A 25 -5.14 5.65 -4.62
N THR A 26 -5.64 4.42 -4.69
CA THR A 26 -4.83 3.23 -4.93
C THR A 26 -5.09 2.68 -6.32
N THR A 27 -4.04 2.21 -6.96
CA THR A 27 -4.12 1.52 -8.23
C THR A 27 -3.36 0.19 -8.20
N ASN A 28 -3.46 -0.55 -9.28
CA ASN A 28 -2.65 -1.73 -9.55
C ASN A 28 -2.51 -1.90 -11.08
N PRO A 29 -1.61 -2.78 -11.57
CA PRO A 29 -1.39 -2.92 -13.02
C PRO A 29 -2.67 -3.25 -13.81
N THR A 30 -3.57 -4.05 -13.24
CA THR A 30 -4.84 -4.40 -13.90
C THR A 30 -5.79 -3.21 -14.01
N ILE A 31 -5.85 -2.36 -12.97
CA ILE A 31 -6.65 -1.13 -12.96
C ILE A 31 -6.11 -0.15 -14.00
N ILE A 32 -4.82 0.10 -14.00
CA ILE A 32 -4.15 1.01 -14.95
C ILE A 32 -4.35 0.55 -16.40
N ALA A 33 -4.13 -0.74 -16.68
CA ALA A 33 -4.24 -1.29 -18.03
C ALA A 33 -5.66 -1.14 -18.63
N LYS A 34 -6.71 -1.09 -17.82
CA LYS A 34 -8.09 -0.90 -18.28
C LYS A 34 -8.33 0.48 -18.88
N GLU A 35 -7.61 1.49 -18.44
CA GLU A 35 -7.77 2.85 -18.94
C GLU A 35 -7.19 3.06 -20.35
N LYS A 36 -6.36 2.16 -20.86
CA LYS A 36 -5.75 2.18 -22.20
C LYS A 36 -5.06 3.51 -22.54
N ARG A 37 -4.43 4.12 -21.54
CA ARG A 37 -3.72 5.40 -21.63
C ARG A 37 -2.31 5.25 -21.09
N ASP A 38 -1.46 6.24 -21.34
CA ASP A 38 -0.12 6.29 -20.75
C ASP A 38 -0.18 6.35 -19.21
N PHE A 39 0.72 5.63 -18.56
CA PHE A 39 0.76 5.54 -17.12
C PHE A 39 1.01 6.91 -16.44
N LYS A 40 1.92 7.71 -17.01
CA LYS A 40 2.25 9.02 -16.43
C LYS A 40 1.08 9.99 -16.53
N ASP A 41 0.37 9.95 -17.65
CA ASP A 41 -0.81 10.80 -17.86
C ASP A 41 -1.90 10.44 -16.87
N ILE A 42 -2.17 9.14 -16.66
CA ILE A 42 -3.17 8.68 -15.67
C ILE A 42 -2.81 9.17 -14.27
N ILE A 43 -1.56 9.00 -13.83
CA ILE A 43 -1.16 9.40 -12.48
C ILE A 43 -1.20 10.92 -12.30
N ASN A 44 -0.78 11.68 -13.29
CA ASN A 44 -0.88 13.14 -13.24
C ASN A 44 -2.34 13.62 -13.17
N ASP A 45 -3.23 13.07 -14.02
CA ASP A 45 -4.65 13.41 -13.99
C ASP A 45 -5.30 13.04 -12.63
N ILE A 46 -4.89 11.93 -12.02
CA ILE A 46 -5.35 11.59 -10.66
C ILE A 46 -4.92 12.67 -9.67
N PHE A 47 -3.65 13.07 -9.67
CA PHE A 47 -3.17 14.14 -8.80
C PHE A 47 -3.84 15.50 -9.07
N ASP A 48 -4.14 15.80 -10.33
CA ASP A 48 -4.82 17.04 -10.71
C ASP A 48 -6.27 17.09 -10.18
N ILE A 49 -6.92 15.92 -10.06
CA ILE A 49 -8.27 15.81 -9.49
C ILE A 49 -8.25 15.88 -7.95
N ILE A 50 -7.37 15.12 -7.29
CA ILE A 50 -7.43 14.95 -5.83
C ILE A 50 -6.53 15.93 -5.06
N GLY A 51 -5.59 16.60 -5.74
CA GLY A 51 -4.55 17.44 -5.15
C GLY A 51 -3.26 16.67 -4.85
N ARG A 52 -2.12 17.36 -4.97
CA ARG A 52 -0.79 16.77 -4.72
C ARG A 52 -0.45 16.61 -3.24
N ASP A 53 -1.29 17.07 -2.35
CA ASP A 53 -1.25 16.82 -0.89
C ASP A 53 -1.80 15.44 -0.52
N LYS A 54 -2.53 14.79 -1.43
CA LYS A 54 -3.08 13.44 -1.26
C LYS A 54 -2.12 12.36 -1.74
N ILE A 55 -2.35 11.13 -1.28
CA ILE A 55 -1.50 9.98 -1.58
C ILE A 55 -2.00 9.24 -2.82
N VAL A 56 -1.07 8.88 -3.71
CA VAL A 56 -1.34 7.97 -4.83
C VAL A 56 -0.46 6.74 -4.72
N HIS A 57 -1.07 5.55 -4.82
CA HIS A 57 -0.36 4.28 -4.81
C HIS A 57 -0.42 3.62 -6.18
N ALA A 58 0.73 3.28 -6.76
CA ALA A 58 0.82 2.44 -7.95
C ALA A 58 1.96 1.41 -7.83
N GLN A 59 1.87 0.32 -8.57
CA GLN A 59 2.72 -0.85 -8.37
C GLN A 59 3.90 -0.88 -9.34
N ALA A 60 5.11 -1.16 -8.81
CA ALA A 60 6.27 -1.57 -9.60
C ALA A 60 6.01 -2.92 -10.28
N VAL A 61 6.47 -3.07 -11.51
CA VAL A 61 6.25 -4.29 -12.33
C VAL A 61 7.52 -5.11 -12.53
N GLY A 62 8.67 -4.62 -12.06
CA GLY A 62 9.94 -5.32 -12.10
C GLY A 62 9.92 -6.64 -11.36
N SER A 63 10.65 -7.63 -11.87
CA SER A 63 10.72 -8.98 -11.28
C SER A 63 11.89 -9.18 -10.32
N THR A 64 12.89 -8.31 -10.33
CA THR A 64 14.06 -8.37 -9.45
C THR A 64 14.16 -7.14 -8.56
N ALA A 65 14.82 -7.27 -7.41
CA ALA A 65 15.03 -6.15 -6.50
C ALA A 65 15.68 -4.95 -7.18
N GLU A 66 16.67 -5.18 -8.04
CA GLU A 66 17.37 -4.11 -8.75
C GLU A 66 16.46 -3.32 -9.69
N ILE A 67 15.58 -4.03 -10.43
CA ILE A 67 14.63 -3.39 -11.34
C ILE A 67 13.61 -2.61 -10.52
N MET A 68 13.01 -3.21 -9.49
CA MET A 68 12.05 -2.52 -8.61
C MET A 68 12.65 -1.27 -7.96
N ILE A 69 13.92 -1.32 -7.51
CA ILE A 69 14.60 -0.16 -6.92
C ILE A 69 14.73 0.97 -7.95
N LYS A 70 15.11 0.66 -9.18
CA LYS A 70 15.21 1.68 -10.26
C LYS A 70 13.84 2.28 -10.59
N GLU A 71 12.80 1.45 -10.68
CA GLU A 71 11.42 1.91 -10.90
C GLU A 71 10.95 2.84 -9.78
N VAL A 72 11.14 2.48 -8.51
CA VAL A 72 10.73 3.32 -7.38
C VAL A 72 11.41 4.68 -7.41
N LYS A 73 12.72 4.71 -7.65
CA LYS A 73 13.49 5.97 -7.74
C LYS A 73 12.95 6.85 -8.87
N LEU A 74 12.77 6.28 -10.06
CA LEU A 74 12.21 7.00 -11.21
C LEU A 74 10.79 7.54 -10.94
N LEU A 75 9.94 6.72 -10.33
CA LEU A 75 8.55 7.10 -10.02
C LEU A 75 8.49 8.20 -8.95
N HIS A 76 9.30 8.10 -7.91
CA HIS A 76 9.43 9.12 -6.88
C HIS A 76 9.94 10.45 -7.47
N ASP A 77 10.98 10.41 -8.32
CA ASP A 77 11.51 11.61 -8.98
C ASP A 77 10.48 12.24 -9.94
N THR A 78 9.59 11.42 -10.51
CA THR A 78 8.56 11.89 -11.46
C THR A 78 7.34 12.49 -10.75
N PHE A 79 6.87 11.86 -9.66
CA PHE A 79 5.58 12.21 -9.04
C PHE A 79 5.68 12.85 -7.65
N GLY A 80 6.86 12.79 -7.01
CA GLY A 80 7.12 13.42 -5.72
C GLY A 80 6.77 12.55 -4.51
N GLU A 81 6.85 13.17 -3.33
CA GLU A 81 6.82 12.48 -2.04
C GLU A 81 5.49 11.78 -1.68
N ASN A 82 4.38 12.21 -2.26
CA ASN A 82 3.06 11.62 -2.00
C ASN A 82 2.70 10.49 -2.99
N PHE A 83 3.69 10.07 -3.78
CA PHE A 83 3.57 8.88 -4.59
C PHE A 83 4.21 7.68 -3.88
N TYR A 84 3.41 6.67 -3.57
CA TYR A 84 3.81 5.45 -2.89
C TYR A 84 3.90 4.30 -3.89
N THR A 85 5.09 3.76 -4.08
CA THR A 85 5.23 2.59 -4.95
C THR A 85 4.86 1.32 -4.20
N LYS A 86 3.95 0.54 -4.78
CA LYS A 86 3.56 -0.79 -4.27
C LYS A 86 4.59 -1.82 -4.74
N ILE A 87 5.13 -2.61 -3.79
CA ILE A 87 6.08 -3.69 -4.05
C ILE A 87 5.50 -5.01 -3.53
N PRO A 88 5.43 -6.08 -4.35
CA PRO A 88 4.95 -7.38 -3.90
C PRO A 88 5.84 -8.00 -2.82
N VAL A 89 5.25 -8.66 -1.82
CA VAL A 89 5.96 -9.38 -0.75
C VAL A 89 6.47 -10.72 -1.29
N THR A 90 7.55 -10.64 -2.04
CA THR A 90 8.36 -11.75 -2.55
C THR A 90 9.77 -11.62 -1.98
N PRO A 91 10.66 -12.64 -2.07
CA PRO A 91 12.06 -12.49 -1.65
C PRO A 91 12.76 -11.27 -2.27
N GLU A 92 12.58 -11.05 -3.58
CA GLU A 92 13.15 -9.89 -4.27
C GLU A 92 12.44 -8.58 -3.86
N GLY A 93 11.13 -8.60 -3.63
CA GLY A 93 10.38 -7.45 -3.14
C GLY A 93 10.82 -7.02 -1.74
N ILE A 94 10.96 -7.94 -0.79
CA ILE A 94 11.46 -7.65 0.56
C ILE A 94 12.89 -7.09 0.52
N LYS A 95 13.75 -7.63 -0.34
CA LYS A 95 15.10 -7.11 -0.57
C LYS A 95 15.06 -5.66 -1.11
N ALA A 96 14.15 -5.37 -2.05
CA ALA A 96 13.96 -4.02 -2.58
C ALA A 96 13.44 -3.06 -1.49
N ILE A 97 12.40 -3.43 -0.76
CA ILE A 97 11.83 -2.63 0.34
C ILE A 97 12.90 -2.27 1.37
N LYS A 98 13.68 -3.27 1.84
CA LYS A 98 14.75 -3.07 2.82
C LYS A 98 15.81 -2.07 2.37
N ASN A 99 16.15 -2.05 1.09
CA ASN A 99 17.13 -1.10 0.55
C ASN A 99 16.53 0.30 0.41
N LEU A 100 15.34 0.40 -0.17
CA LEU A 100 14.66 1.68 -0.42
C LEU A 100 14.28 2.41 0.87
N ALA A 101 13.81 1.67 1.88
CA ALA A 101 13.44 2.25 3.17
C ALA A 101 14.62 2.91 3.89
N LYS A 102 15.85 2.40 3.73
CA LYS A 102 17.06 3.03 4.27
C LYS A 102 17.33 4.40 3.66
N ASP A 103 16.96 4.57 2.39
CA ASP A 103 17.12 5.81 1.64
C ASP A 103 15.89 6.74 1.82
N GLY A 104 14.90 6.36 2.67
CA GLY A 104 13.72 7.17 2.99
C GLY A 104 12.57 7.10 1.98
N TYR A 105 12.62 6.17 1.01
CA TYR A 105 11.52 6.00 0.05
C TYR A 105 10.28 5.42 0.70
N LYS A 106 9.12 5.99 0.38
CA LYS A 106 7.81 5.59 0.88
C LYS A 106 7.26 4.42 0.07
N ILE A 107 7.07 3.28 0.73
CA ILE A 107 6.72 2.01 0.08
C ILE A 107 5.43 1.45 0.66
N THR A 108 4.61 0.89 -0.23
CA THR A 108 3.48 0.04 0.11
C THR A 108 3.80 -1.41 -0.23
N ALA A 109 3.84 -2.28 0.76
CA ALA A 109 3.96 -3.72 0.52
C ALA A 109 2.60 -4.28 0.06
N THR A 110 2.58 -5.11 -0.96
CA THR A 110 1.35 -5.68 -1.54
C THR A 110 1.48 -7.18 -1.84
N GLY A 111 0.40 -7.82 -2.26
CA GLY A 111 0.40 -9.28 -2.49
C GLY A 111 0.44 -10.08 -1.20
N ILE A 112 -0.14 -9.55 -0.15
CA ILE A 112 -0.09 -10.10 1.21
C ILE A 112 -1.32 -10.98 1.45
N LEU A 113 -1.08 -12.20 1.94
CA LEU A 113 -2.09 -13.22 2.23
C LEU A 113 -1.90 -13.84 3.62
N SER A 114 -0.94 -13.36 4.43
CA SER A 114 -0.73 -13.87 5.80
C SER A 114 -0.23 -12.77 6.75
N PRO A 115 -0.44 -12.91 8.08
CA PRO A 115 0.07 -11.97 9.07
C PRO A 115 1.60 -11.88 9.05
N GLN A 116 2.30 -13.00 8.81
CA GLN A 116 3.76 -13.05 8.76
C GLN A 116 4.33 -12.19 7.64
N GLN A 117 3.65 -12.13 6.48
CA GLN A 117 4.04 -11.25 5.38
C GLN A 117 3.87 -9.76 5.75
N ILE A 118 2.84 -9.40 6.51
CA ILE A 118 2.65 -8.03 7.01
C ILE A 118 3.81 -7.63 7.92
N ILE A 119 4.13 -8.48 8.90
CA ILE A 119 5.20 -8.23 9.85
C ILE A 119 6.55 -8.13 9.14
N MET A 120 6.83 -9.06 8.23
CA MET A 120 8.08 -9.07 7.46
C MET A 120 8.25 -7.81 6.59
N ALA A 121 7.15 -7.33 5.98
CA ALA A 121 7.15 -6.10 5.21
C ALA A 121 7.37 -4.85 6.09
N ALA A 122 6.73 -4.80 7.26
CA ALA A 122 6.93 -3.74 8.25
C ALA A 122 8.38 -3.71 8.76
N GLU A 123 8.94 -4.87 9.11
CA GLU A 123 10.35 -5.02 9.51
C GLU A 123 11.33 -4.60 8.41
N ALA A 124 10.98 -4.82 7.14
CA ALA A 124 11.77 -4.36 6.02
C ALA A 124 11.68 -2.84 5.80
N GLY A 125 10.69 -2.16 6.41
CA GLY A 125 10.53 -0.72 6.38
C GLY A 125 9.44 -0.20 5.44
N ALA A 126 8.48 -1.04 5.02
CA ALA A 126 7.29 -0.56 4.33
C ALA A 126 6.41 0.27 5.28
N GLU A 127 5.91 1.41 4.83
CA GLU A 127 4.98 2.22 5.62
C GLU A 127 3.55 1.65 5.56
N TYR A 128 3.08 1.26 4.38
CA TYR A 128 1.79 0.62 4.22
C TYR A 128 1.95 -0.86 3.88
N MET A 129 1.15 -1.71 4.51
CA MET A 129 1.01 -3.12 4.18
C MET A 129 -0.42 -3.36 3.69
N ALA A 130 -0.57 -3.86 2.46
CA ALA A 130 -1.85 -4.03 1.79
C ALA A 130 -2.27 -5.52 1.71
N PRO A 131 -2.85 -6.11 2.79
CA PRO A 131 -3.39 -7.46 2.76
C PRO A 131 -4.63 -7.54 1.87
N TYR A 132 -4.77 -8.66 1.17
CA TYR A 132 -5.90 -8.95 0.31
C TYR A 132 -7.02 -9.66 1.08
N ILE A 133 -8.06 -8.93 1.49
CA ILE A 133 -9.15 -9.49 2.29
C ILE A 133 -9.89 -10.58 1.50
N ASN A 134 -10.58 -10.22 0.43
CA ASN A 134 -11.39 -11.19 -0.31
C ASN A 134 -10.57 -12.28 -1.01
N ARG A 135 -9.33 -12.02 -1.41
CA ARG A 135 -8.49 -13.06 -2.03
C ARG A 135 -8.07 -14.10 -1.00
N SER A 136 -7.83 -13.70 0.25
CA SER A 136 -7.58 -14.61 1.36
C SER A 136 -8.82 -15.46 1.64
N ASP A 137 -10.01 -14.86 1.69
CA ASP A 137 -11.27 -15.61 1.86
C ASP A 137 -11.46 -16.65 0.74
N ASN A 138 -11.13 -16.29 -0.51
CA ASN A 138 -11.28 -17.20 -1.66
C ASN A 138 -10.35 -18.42 -1.64
N ILE A 139 -9.25 -18.38 -0.90
CA ILE A 139 -8.34 -19.54 -0.74
C ILE A 139 -8.56 -20.28 0.58
N GLY A 140 -9.65 -19.97 1.30
CA GLY A 140 -10.03 -20.65 2.54
C GLY A 140 -9.40 -20.09 3.81
N GLU A 141 -8.70 -18.95 3.72
CA GLU A 141 -8.21 -18.19 4.84
C GLU A 141 -9.26 -17.14 5.29
N ASN A 142 -9.05 -16.52 6.44
CA ASN A 142 -9.89 -15.41 6.91
C ASN A 142 -9.12 -14.09 6.77
N GLY A 143 -9.43 -13.29 5.74
CA GLY A 143 -8.74 -12.04 5.47
C GLY A 143 -8.83 -11.02 6.62
N ILE A 144 -9.92 -11.02 7.38
CA ILE A 144 -10.09 -10.13 8.53
C ILE A 144 -9.24 -10.58 9.73
N GLU A 145 -9.17 -11.88 10.01
CA GLU A 145 -8.30 -12.39 11.08
C GLU A 145 -6.82 -12.14 10.77
N ILE A 146 -6.41 -12.21 9.49
CA ILE A 146 -5.06 -11.81 9.05
C ILE A 146 -4.74 -10.37 9.49
N VAL A 147 -5.68 -9.45 9.30
CA VAL A 147 -5.51 -8.04 9.72
C VAL A 147 -5.44 -7.92 11.23
N LYS A 148 -6.36 -8.56 11.96
CA LYS A 148 -6.40 -8.53 13.43
C LYS A 148 -5.12 -9.08 14.07
N ASP A 149 -4.66 -10.22 13.59
CA ASP A 149 -3.46 -10.86 14.13
C ASP A 149 -2.21 -10.02 13.85
N ALA A 150 -2.08 -9.50 12.63
CA ALA A 150 -0.98 -8.61 12.30
C ALA A 150 -1.00 -7.35 13.15
N TYR A 151 -2.15 -6.72 13.34
CA TYR A 151 -2.30 -5.54 14.18
C TYR A 151 -1.88 -5.84 15.63
N LYS A 152 -2.40 -6.93 16.21
CA LYS A 152 -2.01 -7.35 17.58
C LYS A 152 -0.50 -7.53 17.71
N ILE A 153 0.14 -8.21 16.76
CA ILE A 153 1.60 -8.47 16.82
C ILE A 153 2.38 -7.17 16.69
N LEU A 154 2.00 -6.27 15.76
CA LEU A 154 2.64 -4.96 15.63
C LEU A 154 2.49 -4.11 16.90
N GLU A 155 1.31 -4.11 17.53
CA GLU A 155 1.09 -3.42 18.80
C GLU A 155 1.86 -4.03 19.98
N MET A 156 1.98 -5.36 20.03
CA MET A 156 2.82 -6.03 21.03
C MET A 156 4.30 -5.67 20.85
N ALA A 157 4.78 -5.65 19.59
CA ALA A 157 6.16 -5.27 19.29
C ALA A 157 6.46 -3.81 19.71
N LYS A 158 5.51 -2.89 19.55
CA LYS A 158 5.65 -1.50 20.01
C LYS A 158 5.81 -1.38 21.53
N LYS A 159 5.19 -2.27 22.31
CA LYS A 159 5.20 -2.22 23.78
C LYS A 159 6.44 -2.86 24.42
N THR A 160 7.09 -3.78 23.72
CA THR A 160 8.15 -4.63 24.32
C THR A 160 9.58 -4.15 24.05
N ASP A 161 9.80 -3.19 23.18
CA ASP A 161 11.16 -2.83 22.79
C ASP A 161 11.26 -1.37 22.31
N GLU A 162 11.66 -0.48 23.24
CA GLU A 162 11.86 0.95 22.95
C GLU A 162 12.94 1.19 21.88
N GLU A 163 13.97 0.35 21.80
CA GLU A 163 14.99 0.44 20.75
C GLU A 163 14.44 0.03 19.38
N LYS A 164 13.63 -1.04 19.32
CA LYS A 164 12.91 -1.43 18.11
C LYS A 164 11.89 -0.37 17.75
N LEU A 165 11.14 0.17 18.71
CA LEU A 165 10.22 1.28 18.49
C LEU A 165 10.94 2.52 17.93
N ALA A 166 12.15 2.83 18.41
CA ALA A 166 12.99 3.89 17.86
C ALA A 166 13.44 3.59 16.43
N ARG A 167 13.69 2.32 16.10
CA ARG A 167 14.03 1.87 14.75
C ARG A 167 12.84 1.96 13.78
N TYR A 168 11.64 1.55 14.22
CA TYR A 168 10.38 1.74 13.46
C TYR A 168 10.02 3.22 13.30
N LYS A 169 10.12 4.03 14.36
CA LYS A 169 9.85 5.46 14.31
C LYS A 169 10.82 6.25 13.42
N ARG A 170 12.05 5.76 13.25
CA ARG A 170 13.06 6.42 12.40
C ARG A 170 12.78 6.25 10.90
N ILE A 171 12.05 5.19 10.52
CA ILE A 171 11.74 4.93 9.12
C ILE A 171 10.30 5.36 8.86
N PHE A 172 9.30 4.63 9.27
CA PHE A 172 7.88 4.98 9.12
C PHE A 172 7.05 4.24 10.18
N GLU A 173 5.94 4.84 10.62
CA GLU A 173 4.95 4.12 11.42
C GLU A 173 4.20 3.14 10.50
N PRO A 174 4.23 1.82 10.77
CA PRO A 174 3.58 0.84 9.92
C PRO A 174 2.05 0.96 9.97
N LYS A 175 1.41 1.00 8.81
CA LYS A 175 -0.04 1.13 8.63
C LYS A 175 -0.58 -0.05 7.83
N ILE A 176 -1.69 -0.64 8.27
CA ILE A 176 -2.37 -1.68 7.51
C ILE A 176 -3.39 -1.01 6.57
N LEU A 177 -3.28 -1.31 5.28
CA LEU A 177 -4.16 -0.84 4.23
C LEU A 177 -4.97 -2.02 3.68
N GLY A 178 -6.12 -2.33 4.29
CA GLY A 178 -6.99 -3.39 3.80
C GLY A 178 -7.34 -3.20 2.33
N ALA A 179 -7.20 -4.23 1.51
CA ALA A 179 -7.42 -4.17 0.07
C ALA A 179 -8.24 -5.36 -0.46
N SER A 180 -8.70 -5.24 -1.72
CA SER A 180 -9.45 -6.33 -2.38
C SER A 180 -10.80 -6.63 -1.72
N PHE A 181 -11.52 -5.62 -1.24
CA PHE A 181 -12.88 -5.77 -0.74
C PHE A 181 -13.87 -6.09 -1.85
N LYS A 182 -14.91 -6.89 -1.55
CA LYS A 182 -15.99 -7.25 -2.46
C LYS A 182 -17.38 -6.90 -1.94
N ASN A 183 -17.50 -6.62 -0.65
CA ASN A 183 -18.75 -6.24 -0.04
C ASN A 183 -18.53 -5.32 1.18
N VAL A 184 -19.59 -4.64 1.59
CA VAL A 184 -19.56 -3.67 2.70
C VAL A 184 -19.26 -4.35 4.05
N ARG A 185 -19.66 -5.62 4.23
CA ARG A 185 -19.39 -6.35 5.46
C ARG A 185 -17.88 -6.51 5.69
N GLN A 186 -17.11 -6.88 4.64
CA GLN A 186 -15.65 -6.97 4.74
C GLN A 186 -15.04 -5.62 5.14
N VAL A 187 -15.53 -4.50 4.59
CA VAL A 187 -15.07 -3.16 4.97
C VAL A 187 -15.37 -2.88 6.44
N HIS A 188 -16.62 -3.15 6.88
CA HIS A 188 -17.04 -2.94 8.26
C HIS A 188 -16.19 -3.76 9.26
N GLU A 189 -16.00 -5.04 8.99
CA GLU A 189 -15.20 -5.93 9.83
C GLU A 189 -13.72 -5.52 9.88
N ALA A 190 -13.16 -5.02 8.74
CA ALA A 190 -11.79 -4.51 8.70
C ALA A 190 -11.61 -3.20 9.49
N ILE A 191 -12.67 -2.38 9.59
CA ILE A 191 -12.66 -1.16 10.41
C ILE A 191 -12.63 -1.49 11.91
N LEU A 192 -13.26 -2.59 12.30
CA LEU A 192 -13.30 -3.06 13.70
C LEU A 192 -12.08 -3.90 14.10
N ALA A 193 -11.25 -4.31 13.13
CA ALA A 193 -10.04 -5.09 13.34
C ALA A 193 -8.89 -4.24 13.84
#